data_506102513361562a633a5f5fbad9a667
#
_entry.id   506102513361562a633a5f5fbad9a667
#
_cell.length_a   1.000
_cell.length_b   1.000
_cell.length_c   1.000
_cell.angle_alpha   90.00
_cell.angle_beta   90.00
_cell.angle_gamma   90.00
#
_symmetry.space_group_name_H-M   'P 1'
#
loop_
_entity.id
_entity.type
_entity.pdbx_description
1 polymer ?
#
loop_
_entity_poly.entity_id
_entity_poly.type
_entity_poly.pdbx_seq_one_letter_code
_entity_poly.pdbx_strand_id
1 'polypeptide(L)'
;MSVCEVRISELDSPDEKVQETVQDMGHTHILLRGTSEGEKLGAHKGFFEPAFYGNTPDTMRFFVNRSHKRNIGVLLEISPEYLRRAVNLFEKKNPQAINYLLANILFWIREYHIDGFVFRGLSEGAADFLKKAKEVIKKEDSNILFIGEQTTDKDLKSFFDFEWNLEIKAGVDKYLKADIHSRKKEYFW
;
A
#
# COMPACT_ATOMS: atom_id res chain seq x y z
N MET A 1 -11.75 5.62 8.55
CA MET A 1 -10.41 5.66 7.94
C MET A 1 -10.49 6.47 6.66
N SER A 2 -9.60 7.43 6.47
CA SER A 2 -9.44 8.21 5.24
C SER A 2 -8.00 8.09 4.77
N VAL A 3 -7.78 7.82 3.48
CA VAL A 3 -6.47 7.43 2.95
C VAL A 3 -6.08 8.34 1.79
N CYS A 4 -4.87 8.89 1.83
CA CYS A 4 -4.24 9.61 0.73
C CYS A 4 -3.28 8.67 -0.01
N GLU A 5 -3.46 8.50 -1.31
CA GLU A 5 -2.50 7.74 -2.13
C GLU A 5 -1.33 8.62 -2.56
N VAL A 6 -0.13 8.09 -2.36
CA VAL A 6 1.12 8.77 -2.74
C VAL A 6 2.00 7.79 -3.51
N ARG A 7 2.43 8.17 -4.69
CA ARG A 7 3.46 7.42 -5.42
C ARG A 7 4.83 7.81 -4.92
N ILE A 8 5.62 6.84 -4.55
CA ILE A 8 6.97 7.07 -4.06
C ILE A 8 7.85 7.81 -5.08
N SER A 9 7.67 7.51 -6.36
CA SER A 9 8.39 8.20 -7.44
C SER A 9 8.03 9.68 -7.60
N GLU A 10 6.96 10.14 -6.98
CA GLU A 10 6.50 11.54 -6.99
C GLU A 10 6.98 12.30 -5.74
N LEU A 11 7.63 11.61 -4.81
CA LEU A 11 8.26 12.21 -3.65
C LEU A 11 9.69 12.62 -4.02
N ASP A 12 9.89 13.88 -4.38
CA ASP A 12 11.21 14.44 -4.72
C ASP A 12 12.17 14.47 -3.51
N SER A 13 11.62 14.44 -2.32
CA SER A 13 12.32 14.23 -1.05
C SER A 13 11.33 13.71 0.00
N PRO A 14 11.80 13.14 1.13
CA PRO A 14 10.94 12.82 2.27
C PRO A 14 10.50 14.13 2.97
N ASP A 15 9.98 15.08 2.20
CA ASP A 15 9.66 16.43 2.67
C ASP A 15 8.48 16.39 3.65
N GLU A 16 8.55 17.23 4.66
CA GLU A 16 7.49 17.41 5.67
C GLU A 16 6.16 17.77 5.07
N LYS A 17 6.17 18.39 3.91
CA LYS A 17 4.98 18.88 3.21
C LYS A 17 3.96 17.80 2.92
N VAL A 18 4.40 16.55 2.65
CA VAL A 18 3.45 15.47 2.37
C VAL A 18 2.60 15.17 3.58
N GLN A 19 3.22 14.98 4.76
CA GLN A 19 2.49 14.68 5.98
C GLN A 19 1.63 15.87 6.44
N GLU A 20 2.09 17.10 6.28
CA GLU A 20 1.32 18.32 6.55
C GLU A 20 0.11 18.40 5.64
N THR A 21 0.28 18.25 4.33
CA THR A 21 -0.82 18.26 3.37
C THR A 21 -1.85 17.16 3.68
N VAL A 22 -1.39 15.95 3.99
CA VAL A 22 -2.27 14.82 4.33
C VAL A 22 -3.09 15.12 5.59
N GLN A 23 -2.46 15.72 6.59
CA GLN A 23 -3.11 16.13 7.84
C GLN A 23 -4.12 17.25 7.60
N ASP A 24 -3.76 18.28 6.84
CA ASP A 24 -4.63 19.42 6.51
C ASP A 24 -5.86 18.99 5.70
N MET A 25 -5.70 17.97 4.86
CA MET A 25 -6.80 17.34 4.10
C MET A 25 -7.68 16.42 4.97
N GLY A 26 -7.35 16.20 6.24
CA GLY A 26 -8.10 15.35 7.16
C GLY A 26 -7.94 13.84 6.91
N HIS A 27 -6.87 13.43 6.20
CA HIS A 27 -6.58 12.02 6.02
C HIS A 27 -5.88 11.42 7.25
N THR A 28 -6.20 10.17 7.53
CA THR A 28 -5.66 9.43 8.69
C THR A 28 -4.54 8.48 8.29
N HIS A 29 -4.41 8.15 7.00
CA HIS A 29 -3.41 7.23 6.49
C HIS A 29 -2.84 7.71 5.15
N ILE A 30 -1.59 7.32 4.90
CA ILE A 30 -0.93 7.44 3.60
C ILE A 30 -0.78 6.02 3.02
N LEU A 31 -1.24 5.82 1.79
CA LEU A 31 -0.94 4.62 1.02
C LEU A 31 0.24 4.89 0.10
N LEU A 32 1.36 4.24 0.38
CA LEU A 32 2.54 4.29 -0.47
C LEU A 32 2.43 3.26 -1.59
N ARG A 33 2.59 3.73 -2.83
CA ARG A 33 2.55 2.92 -4.05
C ARG A 33 3.91 2.90 -4.73
N GLY A 34 4.22 1.76 -5.37
CA GLY A 34 5.50 1.58 -6.06
C GLY A 34 6.68 1.52 -5.09
N THR A 35 6.50 0.87 -3.96
CA THR A 35 7.46 0.84 -2.84
C THR A 35 8.69 -0.03 -3.10
N SER A 36 8.68 -0.88 -4.12
CA SER A 36 9.82 -1.72 -4.44
C SER A 36 10.34 -1.48 -5.84
N GLU A 37 11.65 -1.32 -5.98
CA GLU A 37 12.30 -1.23 -7.30
C GLU A 37 12.11 -2.48 -8.16
N GLY A 38 11.83 -3.63 -7.55
CA GLY A 38 11.53 -4.87 -8.25
C GLY A 38 10.32 -4.79 -9.18
N GLU A 39 9.44 -3.81 -8.99
CA GLU A 39 8.33 -3.53 -9.90
C GLU A 39 8.78 -2.88 -11.23
N LYS A 40 9.86 -2.09 -11.20
CA LYS A 40 10.37 -1.38 -12.39
C LYS A 40 11.38 -2.16 -13.21
N LEU A 41 12.15 -3.05 -12.61
CA LEU A 41 13.37 -3.61 -13.20
C LEU A 41 13.33 -5.11 -13.47
N GLY A 42 12.19 -5.78 -13.33
CA GLY A 42 12.12 -7.25 -13.50
C GLY A 42 13.02 -7.98 -12.49
N ALA A 43 12.73 -9.15 -12.23
CA ALA A 43 13.18 -10.25 -11.36
C ALA A 43 14.46 -10.18 -10.49
N HIS A 44 15.26 -9.13 -10.46
CA HIS A 44 16.61 -9.20 -9.87
C HIS A 44 16.91 -8.24 -8.72
N LYS A 45 16.08 -7.24 -8.45
CA LYS A 45 16.21 -6.43 -7.24
C LYS A 45 15.12 -6.82 -6.25
N GLY A 46 15.53 -7.12 -5.03
CA GLY A 46 14.68 -7.74 -4.03
C GLY A 46 13.53 -6.83 -3.58
N PHE A 47 12.43 -7.44 -3.23
CA PHE A 47 11.26 -6.78 -2.64
C PHE A 47 11.54 -6.13 -1.27
N PHE A 48 12.78 -6.17 -0.78
CA PHE A 48 13.22 -5.63 0.51
C PHE A 48 13.80 -4.22 0.42
N GLU A 49 13.93 -3.67 -0.79
CA GLU A 49 14.48 -2.33 -0.97
C GLU A 49 13.36 -1.33 -1.29
N PRO A 50 13.23 -0.26 -0.51
CA PRO A 50 12.28 0.79 -0.82
C PRO A 50 12.69 1.53 -2.09
N ALA A 51 11.74 1.79 -2.99
CA ALA A 51 11.95 2.46 -4.26
C ALA A 51 11.85 4.00 -4.15
N PHE A 52 12.47 4.58 -3.13
CA PHE A 52 12.54 6.06 -3.01
C PHE A 52 13.64 6.64 -3.90
N TYR A 53 13.43 7.81 -4.41
CA TYR A 53 14.48 8.57 -5.08
C TYR A 53 15.53 9.02 -4.06
N GLY A 54 16.78 8.64 -4.26
CA GLY A 54 17.87 8.90 -3.28
C GLY A 54 17.93 7.92 -2.10
N ASN A 55 17.46 6.76 -2.25
CA ASN A 55 16.97 5.81 -1.26
C ASN A 55 18.02 5.15 -0.41
N THR A 56 17.96 5.49 0.83
CA THR A 56 18.50 4.64 1.89
C THR A 56 17.32 4.07 2.72
N PRO A 57 17.51 2.94 3.38
CA PRO A 57 16.55 2.42 4.37
C PRO A 57 16.15 3.47 5.41
N ASP A 58 17.05 4.38 5.74
CA ASP A 58 16.82 5.45 6.70
C ASP A 58 15.78 6.46 6.23
N THR A 59 15.71 6.74 4.94
CA THR A 59 14.68 7.63 4.37
C THR A 59 13.28 7.08 4.62
N MET A 60 13.07 5.78 4.43
CA MET A 60 11.78 5.14 4.70
C MET A 60 11.44 5.15 6.18
N ARG A 61 12.40 4.80 7.06
CA ARG A 61 12.20 4.86 8.51
C ARG A 61 11.85 6.28 8.96
N PHE A 62 12.53 7.26 8.42
CA PHE A 62 12.30 8.68 8.70
C PHE A 62 10.88 9.10 8.27
N PHE A 63 10.45 8.72 7.07
CA PHE A 63 9.12 9.02 6.56
C PHE A 63 8.03 8.41 7.45
N VAL A 64 8.13 7.11 7.78
CA VAL A 64 7.15 6.43 8.64
C VAL A 64 7.12 7.04 10.04
N ASN A 65 8.28 7.22 10.68
CA ASN A 65 8.36 7.83 12.00
C ASN A 65 7.76 9.23 12.06
N ARG A 66 7.93 10.00 11.01
CA ARG A 66 7.34 11.34 10.88
C ARG A 66 5.83 11.31 10.73
N SER A 67 5.33 10.37 9.93
CA SER A 67 3.89 10.14 9.76
C SER A 67 3.26 9.76 11.11
N HIS A 68 3.87 8.85 11.84
CA HIS A 68 3.41 8.43 13.16
C HIS A 68 3.39 9.57 14.19
N LYS A 69 4.40 10.46 14.18
CA LYS A 69 4.41 11.66 15.05
C LYS A 69 3.23 12.60 14.81
N ARG A 70 2.61 12.52 13.63
CA ARG A 70 1.40 13.27 13.27
C ARG A 70 0.12 12.45 13.38
N ASN A 71 0.18 11.25 13.96
CA ASN A 71 -0.93 10.29 14.03
C ASN A 71 -1.45 9.89 12.63
N ILE A 72 -0.56 9.80 11.65
CA ILE A 72 -0.86 9.34 10.30
C ILE A 72 -0.27 7.94 10.15
N GLY A 73 -1.14 6.95 9.89
CA GLY A 73 -0.70 5.58 9.59
C GLY A 73 -0.13 5.47 8.18
N VAL A 74 0.79 4.52 7.98
CA VAL A 74 1.42 4.25 6.68
C VAL A 74 1.07 2.86 6.19
N LEU A 75 0.43 2.81 5.01
CA LEU A 75 0.03 1.59 4.34
C LEU A 75 0.93 1.36 3.12
N LEU A 76 1.22 0.09 2.81
CA LEU A 76 1.93 -0.30 1.60
C LEU A 76 1.01 -1.00 0.60
N GLU A 77 1.12 -0.65 -0.67
CA GLU A 77 0.47 -1.40 -1.74
C GLU A 77 1.23 -2.70 -2.02
N ILE A 78 0.51 -3.81 -1.97
CA ILE A 78 0.96 -5.07 -2.56
C ILE A 78 0.44 -5.07 -4.00
N SER A 79 1.36 -4.86 -4.94
CA SER A 79 1.01 -4.69 -6.34
C SER A 79 0.40 -5.95 -6.96
N PRO A 80 -0.40 -5.78 -8.03
CA PRO A 80 -0.92 -6.92 -8.80
C PRO A 80 0.17 -7.87 -9.29
N GLU A 81 1.32 -7.33 -9.68
CA GLU A 81 2.46 -8.12 -10.13
C GLU A 81 3.07 -8.97 -8.99
N TYR A 82 3.24 -8.37 -7.81
CA TYR A 82 3.69 -9.10 -6.63
C TYR A 82 2.71 -10.23 -6.29
N LEU A 83 1.42 -9.91 -6.23
CA LEU A 83 0.38 -10.88 -5.90
C LEU A 83 0.32 -12.02 -6.91
N ARG A 84 0.40 -11.73 -8.20
CA ARG A 84 0.45 -12.75 -9.27
C ARG A 84 1.65 -13.69 -9.10
N ARG A 85 2.83 -13.17 -8.79
CA ARG A 85 4.02 -14.00 -8.51
C ARG A 85 3.83 -14.86 -7.26
N ALA A 86 3.27 -14.28 -6.20
CA ALA A 86 2.97 -15.00 -4.97
C ALA A 86 2.03 -16.17 -5.22
N VAL A 87 0.92 -15.95 -5.91
CA VAL A 87 -0.05 -17.00 -6.29
C VAL A 87 0.63 -18.14 -7.07
N ASN A 88 1.36 -17.81 -8.12
CA ASN A 88 2.09 -18.81 -8.92
C ASN A 88 3.08 -19.65 -8.09
N LEU A 89 3.71 -19.06 -7.09
CA LEU A 89 4.65 -19.79 -6.22
C LEU A 89 3.92 -20.67 -5.21
N PHE A 90 2.75 -20.25 -4.74
CA PHE A 90 1.88 -21.06 -3.89
C PHE A 90 1.33 -22.28 -4.65
N GLU A 91 0.85 -22.09 -5.89
CA GLU A 91 0.38 -23.19 -6.75
C GLU A 91 1.48 -24.24 -7.00
N LYS A 92 2.72 -23.81 -7.18
CA LYS A 92 3.88 -24.70 -7.33
C LYS A 92 4.29 -25.39 -6.04
N LYS A 93 3.67 -25.07 -4.91
CA LYS A 93 3.96 -25.63 -3.58
C LYS A 93 5.44 -25.59 -3.21
N ASN A 94 6.14 -24.51 -3.58
CA ASN A 94 7.55 -24.31 -3.24
C ASN A 94 7.67 -23.65 -1.86
N PRO A 95 8.03 -24.39 -0.79
CA PRO A 95 8.06 -23.84 0.56
C PRO A 95 9.07 -22.71 0.74
N GLN A 96 10.20 -22.77 0.05
CA GLN A 96 11.26 -21.76 0.16
C GLN A 96 10.78 -20.42 -0.42
N ALA A 97 10.11 -20.46 -1.58
CA ALA A 97 9.58 -19.29 -2.22
C ALA A 97 8.43 -18.67 -1.40
N ILE A 98 7.56 -19.50 -0.83
CA ILE A 98 6.48 -19.07 0.07
C ILE A 98 7.07 -18.37 1.30
N ASN A 99 8.04 -18.98 1.95
CA ASN A 99 8.71 -18.40 3.12
C ASN A 99 9.40 -17.08 2.79
N TYR A 100 10.00 -16.96 1.61
CA TYR A 100 10.61 -15.72 1.14
C TYR A 100 9.57 -14.59 1.00
N LEU A 101 8.41 -14.87 0.39
CA LEU A 101 7.35 -13.88 0.25
C LEU A 101 6.79 -13.42 1.60
N LEU A 102 6.58 -14.37 2.52
CA LEU A 102 6.10 -14.05 3.86
C LEU A 102 7.14 -13.28 4.67
N ALA A 103 8.41 -13.64 4.55
CA ALA A 103 9.51 -12.91 5.18
C ALA A 103 9.61 -11.47 4.65
N ASN A 104 9.33 -11.25 3.36
CA ASN A 104 9.27 -9.92 2.79
C ASN A 104 8.17 -9.06 3.42
N ILE A 105 6.96 -9.61 3.57
CA ILE A 105 5.87 -8.90 4.23
C ILE A 105 6.24 -8.54 5.68
N LEU A 106 6.78 -9.51 6.43
CA LEU A 106 7.20 -9.29 7.81
C LEU A 106 8.36 -8.27 7.92
N PHE A 107 9.23 -8.23 6.94
CA PHE A 107 10.31 -7.25 6.89
C PHE A 107 9.79 -5.81 6.92
N TRP A 108 8.77 -5.50 6.12
CA TRP A 108 8.17 -4.16 6.11
C TRP A 108 7.56 -3.77 7.46
N ILE A 109 6.94 -4.72 8.16
CA ILE A 109 6.40 -4.50 9.49
C ILE A 109 7.53 -4.25 10.51
N ARG A 110 8.54 -5.12 10.53
CA ARG A 110 9.59 -5.11 11.54
C ARG A 110 10.58 -3.97 11.39
N GLU A 111 10.98 -3.68 10.14
CA GLU A 111 12.02 -2.70 9.85
C GLU A 111 11.49 -1.27 9.72
N TYR A 112 10.27 -1.13 9.24
CA TYR A 112 9.70 0.20 8.95
C TYR A 112 8.47 0.53 9.79
N HIS A 113 7.94 -0.43 10.54
CA HIS A 113 6.76 -0.24 11.40
C HIS A 113 5.55 0.30 10.62
N ILE A 114 5.29 -0.25 9.44
CA ILE A 114 4.11 0.10 8.65
C ILE A 114 2.84 -0.40 9.32
N ASP A 115 1.72 0.26 9.08
CA ASP A 115 0.44 0.02 9.76
C ASP A 115 -0.49 -0.91 8.97
N GLY A 116 -0.16 -1.25 7.74
CA GLY A 116 -0.98 -2.18 6.96
C GLY A 116 -0.58 -2.34 5.50
N PHE A 117 -1.32 -3.23 4.85
CA PHE A 117 -1.15 -3.56 3.44
C PHE A 117 -2.46 -3.41 2.68
N VAL A 118 -2.35 -2.91 1.43
CA VAL A 118 -3.45 -2.87 0.47
C VAL A 118 -3.15 -3.83 -0.68
N PHE A 119 -3.94 -4.88 -0.80
CA PHE A 119 -3.78 -5.91 -1.83
C PHE A 119 -4.64 -5.56 -3.05
N ARG A 120 -3.99 -5.44 -4.20
CA ARG A 120 -4.65 -5.13 -5.48
C ARG A 120 -4.48 -6.26 -6.49
N GLY A 121 -5.38 -6.29 -7.49
CA GLY A 121 -5.34 -7.29 -8.55
C GLY A 121 -5.65 -8.69 -8.05
N LEU A 122 -6.65 -8.81 -7.20
CA LEU A 122 -7.09 -10.08 -6.64
C LEU A 122 -7.55 -11.02 -7.76
N SER A 123 -7.07 -12.27 -7.71
CA SER A 123 -7.41 -13.34 -8.65
C SER A 123 -7.87 -14.58 -7.89
N GLU A 124 -8.54 -15.50 -8.59
CA GLU A 124 -9.08 -16.73 -8.00
C GLU A 124 -8.03 -17.54 -7.22
N GLY A 125 -6.78 -17.61 -7.63
CA GLY A 125 -5.72 -18.33 -6.89
C GLY A 125 -5.17 -17.62 -5.66
N ALA A 126 -5.64 -16.40 -5.33
CA ALA A 126 -5.04 -15.60 -4.25
C ALA A 126 -5.41 -16.08 -2.83
N ALA A 127 -6.49 -16.84 -2.67
CA ALA A 127 -7.05 -17.19 -1.36
C ALA A 127 -6.05 -17.87 -0.42
N ASP A 128 -5.33 -18.87 -0.90
CA ASP A 128 -4.36 -19.61 -0.07
C ASP A 128 -3.18 -18.73 0.38
N PHE A 129 -2.69 -17.87 -0.52
CA PHE A 129 -1.65 -16.91 -0.18
C PHE A 129 -2.16 -15.90 0.83
N LEU A 130 -3.33 -15.29 0.60
CA LEU A 130 -3.91 -14.28 1.48
C LEU A 130 -4.20 -14.82 2.87
N LYS A 131 -4.74 -16.05 2.95
CA LYS A 131 -4.95 -16.73 4.23
C LYS A 131 -3.64 -16.87 5.00
N LYS A 132 -2.60 -17.36 4.35
CA LYS A 132 -1.30 -17.54 5.00
C LYS A 132 -0.63 -16.22 5.35
N ALA A 133 -0.71 -15.23 4.48
CA ALA A 133 -0.20 -13.89 4.75
C ALA A 133 -0.91 -13.25 5.95
N LYS A 134 -2.25 -13.31 5.99
CA LYS A 134 -3.03 -12.80 7.14
C LYS A 134 -2.66 -13.48 8.45
N GLU A 135 -2.56 -14.82 8.45
CA GLU A 135 -2.15 -15.59 9.63
C GLU A 135 -0.79 -15.09 10.18
N VAL A 136 0.19 -14.94 9.30
CA VAL A 136 1.55 -14.53 9.68
C VAL A 136 1.59 -13.08 10.15
N ILE A 137 0.91 -12.18 9.42
CA ILE A 137 0.83 -10.75 9.75
C ILE A 137 0.14 -10.55 11.10
N LYS A 138 -1.04 -11.13 11.30
CA LYS A 138 -1.82 -10.95 12.53
C LYS A 138 -1.18 -11.63 13.75
N LYS A 139 -0.32 -12.61 13.54
CA LYS A 139 0.51 -13.20 14.61
C LYS A 139 1.66 -12.27 15.00
N GLU A 140 2.23 -11.54 14.05
CA GLU A 140 3.29 -10.56 14.33
C GLU A 140 2.72 -9.34 15.06
N ASP A 141 1.69 -8.73 14.49
CA ASP A 141 0.93 -7.65 15.13
C ASP A 141 -0.54 -7.69 14.66
N SER A 142 -1.45 -7.87 15.62
CA SER A 142 -2.90 -7.93 15.35
C SER A 142 -3.49 -6.61 14.84
N ASN A 143 -2.82 -5.48 15.05
CA ASN A 143 -3.28 -4.16 14.64
C ASN A 143 -2.97 -3.83 13.19
N ILE A 144 -2.05 -4.55 12.54
CA ILE A 144 -1.73 -4.34 11.12
C ILE A 144 -2.96 -4.52 10.26
N LEU A 145 -3.29 -3.49 9.48
CA LEU A 145 -4.47 -3.47 8.61
C LEU A 145 -4.25 -4.35 7.38
N PHE A 146 -5.23 -5.19 7.09
CA PHE A 146 -5.26 -6.07 5.93
C PHE A 146 -6.41 -5.64 5.02
N ILE A 147 -6.09 -4.90 3.96
CA ILE A 147 -7.06 -4.20 3.12
C ILE A 147 -7.04 -4.82 1.72
N GLY A 148 -8.20 -5.14 1.17
CA GLY A 148 -8.34 -5.66 -0.17
C GLY A 148 -8.99 -4.68 -1.12
N GLU A 149 -8.67 -4.77 -2.40
CA GLU A 149 -9.47 -4.19 -3.45
C GLU A 149 -10.86 -4.83 -3.46
N GLN A 150 -11.89 -4.06 -3.80
CA GLN A 150 -13.26 -4.57 -3.85
C GLN A 150 -13.34 -5.79 -4.77
N THR A 151 -13.93 -6.86 -4.25
CA THR A 151 -14.13 -8.12 -4.98
C THR A 151 -15.55 -8.63 -4.80
N THR A 152 -16.06 -9.34 -5.79
CA THR A 152 -17.35 -10.07 -5.70
C THR A 152 -17.19 -11.43 -5.03
N ASP A 153 -15.97 -11.94 -4.92
CA ASP A 153 -15.65 -13.20 -4.29
C ASP A 153 -15.79 -13.09 -2.76
N LYS A 154 -16.78 -13.80 -2.20
CA LYS A 154 -17.07 -13.79 -0.76
C LYS A 154 -15.96 -14.39 0.09
N ASP A 155 -15.25 -15.37 -0.44
CA ASP A 155 -14.16 -16.02 0.28
C ASP A 155 -12.97 -15.06 0.42
N LEU A 156 -12.64 -14.36 -0.65
CA LEU A 156 -11.60 -13.32 -0.62
C LEU A 156 -11.97 -12.16 0.30
N LYS A 157 -13.24 -11.72 0.31
CA LYS A 157 -13.72 -10.66 1.23
C LYS A 157 -13.45 -10.99 2.69
N SER A 158 -13.59 -12.24 3.08
CA SER A 158 -13.43 -12.67 4.48
C SER A 158 -12.00 -12.47 5.02
N PHE A 159 -11.01 -12.32 4.15
CA PHE A 159 -9.63 -12.09 4.55
C PHE A 159 -9.33 -10.64 4.94
N PHE A 160 -10.13 -9.67 4.49
CA PHE A 160 -9.83 -8.25 4.67
C PHE A 160 -10.53 -7.64 5.88
N ASP A 161 -9.82 -6.74 6.56
CA ASP A 161 -10.39 -5.89 7.61
C ASP A 161 -11.25 -4.78 6.97
N PHE A 162 -10.84 -4.32 5.77
CA PHE A 162 -11.56 -3.33 4.96
C PHE A 162 -11.45 -3.64 3.47
N GLU A 163 -12.47 -3.26 2.69
CA GLU A 163 -12.42 -3.26 1.23
C GLU A 163 -12.19 -1.86 0.69
N TRP A 164 -11.28 -1.76 -0.28
CA TRP A 164 -11.03 -0.53 -1.02
C TRP A 164 -11.96 -0.42 -2.21
N ASN A 165 -12.88 0.53 -2.17
CA ASN A 165 -13.83 0.74 -3.27
C ASN A 165 -13.33 1.80 -4.24
N LEU A 166 -12.87 1.35 -5.43
CA LEU A 166 -12.36 2.20 -6.49
C LEU A 166 -13.45 3.06 -7.15
N GLU A 167 -14.70 2.60 -7.18
CA GLU A 167 -15.81 3.34 -7.80
C GLU A 167 -16.15 4.59 -6.98
N ILE A 168 -16.16 4.48 -5.66
CA ILE A 168 -16.37 5.63 -4.78
C ILE A 168 -15.26 6.64 -4.98
N LYS A 169 -14.00 6.18 -5.05
CA LYS A 169 -12.86 7.06 -5.31
C LYS A 169 -12.99 7.76 -6.65
N ALA A 170 -13.29 7.04 -7.73
CA ALA A 170 -13.46 7.64 -9.06
C ALA A 170 -14.60 8.67 -9.09
N GLY A 171 -15.69 8.43 -8.36
CA GLY A 171 -16.79 9.36 -8.18
C GLY A 171 -16.36 10.65 -7.48
N VAL A 172 -15.62 10.53 -6.37
CA VAL A 172 -15.09 11.67 -5.61
C VAL A 172 -14.07 12.45 -6.43
N ASP A 173 -13.12 11.78 -7.08
CA ASP A 173 -12.12 12.43 -7.95
C ASP A 173 -12.78 13.21 -9.10
N LYS A 174 -13.84 12.67 -9.70
CA LYS A 174 -14.62 13.34 -10.74
C LYS A 174 -15.31 14.58 -10.21
N TYR A 175 -15.88 14.49 -9.01
CA TYR A 175 -16.56 15.61 -8.36
C TYR A 175 -15.58 16.73 -8.00
N LEU A 176 -14.44 16.40 -7.39
CA LEU A 176 -13.39 17.36 -7.05
C LEU A 176 -12.78 18.04 -8.28
N LYS A 177 -12.56 17.29 -9.35
CA LYS A 177 -12.07 17.89 -10.62
C LYS A 177 -13.09 18.86 -11.22
N ALA A 178 -14.38 18.54 -11.14
CA ALA A 178 -15.44 19.44 -11.59
C ALA A 178 -15.50 20.72 -10.75
N ASP A 179 -15.35 20.62 -9.42
CA ASP A 179 -15.34 21.78 -8.52
C ASP A 179 -14.13 22.70 -8.75
N ILE A 180 -12.94 22.12 -8.96
CA ILE A 180 -11.72 22.89 -9.28
C ILE A 180 -11.88 23.63 -10.61
N HIS A 181 -12.52 23.03 -11.61
CA HIS A 181 -12.79 23.70 -12.90
C HIS A 181 -13.83 24.81 -12.78
N SER A 182 -14.84 24.64 -11.94
CA SER A 182 -15.82 25.70 -11.70
C SER A 182 -15.21 26.90 -10.99
N ARG A 183 -14.40 26.67 -9.96
CA ARG A 183 -13.70 27.73 -9.22
C ARG A 183 -12.67 28.48 -10.08
N LYS A 184 -11.98 27.84 -11.02
CA LYS A 184 -11.09 28.54 -11.96
C LYS A 184 -11.82 29.53 -12.88
N LYS A 185 -13.10 29.33 -13.15
CA LYS A 185 -13.93 30.27 -13.94
C LYS A 185 -14.35 31.51 -13.16
N GLU A 186 -14.38 31.46 -11.83
CA GLU A 186 -14.78 32.60 -10.99
C GLU A 186 -13.65 33.59 -10.70
N TYR A 187 -12.39 33.25 -11.03
CA TYR A 187 -11.22 34.13 -10.81
C TYR A 187 -10.71 34.84 -12.05
N PHE A 188 -11.45 34.82 -13.16
CA PHE A 188 -11.13 35.57 -14.38
C PHE A 188 -12.22 36.61 -14.68
N TRP A 189 -12.34 37.62 -13.77
CA TRP A 189 -12.96 38.91 -14.06
C TRP A 189 -12.16 40.01 -13.38
#